data_aaf6e7cc28d22235f7b38cffd54e18eb
#
_entry.id   aaf6e7cc28d22235f7b38cffd54e18eb
#
_cell.length_a   1.000
_cell.length_b   1.000
_cell.length_c   1.000
_cell.angle_alpha   90.00
_cell.angle_beta   90.00
_cell.angle_gamma   90.00
#
_symmetry.space_group_name_H-M   'P 1'
#
loop_
_entity.id
_entity.type
_entity.pdbx_description
1 polymer ?
#
loop_
_entity_poly.entity_id
_entity_poly.type
_entity_poly.pdbx_seq_one_letter_code
_entity_poly.pdbx_strand_id
1 'polypeptide(L)'
;MATYTDKVRRVKAKALHYSDGALANTFTENNRIKSIEIQRVGEDSKFFGFGISHRLNIKLIDVNRELNFTTSDYFSVSIGLEEYTQFPNMYITETNRDENTNELSITAYDLLDKTKKHTFSELTLTKPYTIADVVNAVAAFLGISANIPSLDVFNISYADGANLEGTESLYDLLTAAAEATQTIFYMNGSNTLVFKRLDISGDAALTITKEDYITLDSGDNRRLQTVCHATELGDNVSASTTQIGTTQYVRDNPFWELRDDIDTLVDNALAAVGNMTINQFSCEWRGNPLLDPGDKIALTTKDNQTVISYLLNDTLTFDGSLSQKSEWNYEDSEEDESNPSDLGEVLKQTYARVDKANKQVNILVSQVETNKSNISSLQLNTESISATVESLEATTNSQVETINNLVLKADGITNTLDNRGGNNLIRNSYFFEYENGLLTYWSGPQKVIEKYESKSRNALSLQNGTIKQTVSLTNKKYCCSFKYIKLSEVANAKFIINGKEYVLDGSVDSEGSFEVVEDLKTDSITIEFVCDTNDGFLIYEPMLNEGESASLFTQNTSESISDTVNIGKGVEVLASNIKNKTRIDADGLRGINTETNELTFYQTTDGIYGKELETESIRSGNLIITTRNGHNFMSGL
;
A
#
# COMPACT_ATOMS: atom_id res chain seq x y z
N MET A 1 -26.61 20.68 20.74
CA MET A 1 -25.91 21.09 19.51
C MET A 1 -25.41 22.51 19.73
N ALA A 2 -24.08 22.69 19.70
CA ALA A 2 -23.53 24.03 19.73
C ALA A 2 -23.73 24.65 18.34
N THR A 3 -24.60 25.62 18.23
CA THR A 3 -24.81 26.40 17.02
C THR A 3 -23.71 27.44 16.92
N TYR A 4 -22.77 27.24 15.99
CA TYR A 4 -21.72 28.19 15.70
C TYR A 4 -22.26 29.34 14.85
N THR A 5 -22.87 30.33 15.51
CA THR A 5 -23.46 31.50 14.83
C THR A 5 -22.57 32.74 14.83
N ASP A 6 -21.49 32.73 15.58
CA ASP A 6 -20.64 33.93 15.72
C ASP A 6 -19.62 34.08 14.59
N LYS A 7 -19.62 35.26 13.97
CA LYS A 7 -18.68 35.59 12.86
C LYS A 7 -17.23 35.77 13.33
N VAL A 8 -17.00 36.01 14.61
CA VAL A 8 -15.66 36.15 15.20
C VAL A 8 -15.49 35.05 16.24
N ARG A 9 -14.52 34.17 16.00
CA ARG A 9 -14.24 33.03 16.87
C ARG A 9 -12.86 33.19 17.51
N ARG A 10 -12.80 33.10 18.82
CA ARG A 10 -11.53 32.93 19.53
C ARG A 10 -11.28 31.44 19.73
N VAL A 11 -10.37 30.90 18.96
CA VAL A 11 -9.98 29.49 19.06
C VAL A 11 -8.94 29.33 20.17
N LYS A 12 -9.10 28.30 20.97
CA LYS A 12 -8.19 27.87 22.02
C LYS A 12 -7.56 26.55 21.63
N ALA A 13 -6.28 26.37 21.90
CA ALA A 13 -5.59 25.13 21.66
C ALA A 13 -4.72 24.78 22.87
N LYS A 14 -4.70 23.52 23.23
CA LYS A 14 -3.89 22.99 24.33
C LYS A 14 -3.33 21.63 23.96
N ALA A 15 -2.05 21.42 24.23
CA ALA A 15 -1.41 20.12 24.12
C ALA A 15 -0.72 19.78 25.45
N LEU A 16 -1.13 18.68 26.05
CA LEU A 16 -0.54 18.11 27.26
C LEU A 16 0.43 17.02 26.82
N HIS A 17 1.70 17.19 27.16
CA HIS A 17 2.74 16.19 26.91
C HIS A 17 2.91 15.29 28.13
N TYR A 18 2.85 14.00 27.92
CA TYR A 18 3.06 12.98 28.92
C TYR A 18 4.33 12.17 28.60
N SER A 19 5.17 11.99 29.58
CA SER A 19 6.35 11.13 29.53
C SER A 19 6.27 10.13 30.67
N ASP A 20 6.50 8.85 30.38
CA ASP A 20 6.33 7.74 31.33
C ASP A 20 4.95 7.74 32.04
N GLY A 21 3.90 8.18 31.35
CA GLY A 21 2.56 8.28 31.88
C GLY A 21 2.29 9.48 32.80
N ALA A 22 3.29 10.31 33.09
CA ALA A 22 3.15 11.51 33.89
C ALA A 22 3.11 12.78 33.03
N LEU A 23 2.30 13.78 33.44
CA LEU A 23 2.25 15.07 32.77
C LEU A 23 3.59 15.79 32.91
N ALA A 24 4.31 15.94 31.81
CA ALA A 24 5.64 16.59 31.79
C ALA A 24 5.55 18.07 31.38
N ASN A 25 4.74 18.39 30.35
CA ASN A 25 4.63 19.75 29.85
C ASN A 25 3.18 20.10 29.46
N THR A 26 2.84 21.40 29.55
CA THR A 26 1.59 21.96 29.09
C THR A 26 1.88 23.09 28.08
N PHE A 27 1.40 22.93 26.88
CA PHE A 27 1.49 23.92 25.81
C PHE A 27 0.11 24.49 25.49
N THR A 28 0.03 25.78 25.21
CA THR A 28 -1.23 26.47 24.85
C THR A 28 -0.99 27.39 23.66
N GLU A 29 -2.09 27.88 23.08
CA GLU A 29 -2.06 28.86 21.98
C GLU A 29 -1.30 30.16 22.35
N ASN A 30 -1.18 30.46 23.64
CA ASN A 30 -0.42 31.61 24.12
C ASN A 30 1.00 31.27 24.57
N ASN A 31 1.37 29.98 24.51
CA ASN A 31 2.67 29.49 24.97
C ASN A 31 3.16 28.34 24.11
N ARG A 32 4.13 28.60 23.26
CA ARG A 32 4.90 27.67 22.42
C ARG A 32 4.15 26.99 21.28
N ILE A 33 2.83 26.87 21.25
CA ILE A 33 2.12 26.28 20.10
C ILE A 33 2.18 27.28 18.93
N LYS A 34 2.85 26.88 17.83
CA LYS A 34 2.80 27.59 16.56
C LYS A 34 1.63 27.11 15.71
N SER A 35 1.50 25.81 15.57
CA SER A 35 0.39 25.20 14.84
C SER A 35 0.10 23.78 15.35
N ILE A 36 -1.13 23.37 15.18
CA ILE A 36 -1.60 21.99 15.37
C ILE A 36 -2.37 21.61 14.12
N GLU A 37 -2.03 20.48 13.56
CA GLU A 37 -2.76 19.86 12.46
C GLU A 37 -3.15 18.44 12.90
N ILE A 38 -4.42 18.14 12.82
CA ILE A 38 -4.97 16.81 13.12
C ILE A 38 -5.63 16.31 11.84
N GLN A 39 -5.07 15.27 11.29
CA GLN A 39 -5.60 14.57 10.12
C GLN A 39 -6.36 13.34 10.60
N ARG A 40 -7.57 13.13 10.09
CA ARG A 40 -8.38 11.93 10.26
C ARG A 40 -8.53 11.31 8.89
N VAL A 41 -7.94 10.14 8.70
CA VAL A 41 -7.82 9.52 7.38
C VAL A 41 -8.54 8.18 7.39
N GLY A 42 -9.60 8.09 6.61
CA GLY A 42 -10.33 6.86 6.30
C GLY A 42 -9.95 6.32 4.93
N GLU A 43 -10.80 5.50 4.36
CA GLU A 43 -10.62 4.89 3.04
C GLU A 43 -11.67 5.42 2.06
N ASP A 44 -11.22 5.95 0.93
CA ASP A 44 -12.10 6.59 -0.06
C ASP A 44 -12.78 5.60 -1.01
N SER A 45 -12.31 4.34 -1.04
CA SER A 45 -12.84 3.27 -1.91
C SER A 45 -13.94 2.42 -1.28
N LYS A 46 -14.34 2.71 -0.03
CA LYS A 46 -15.29 1.88 0.72
C LYS A 46 -16.40 2.71 1.37
N PHE A 47 -17.57 2.10 1.51
CA PHE A 47 -18.71 2.66 2.26
C PHE A 47 -18.65 2.30 3.75
N PHE A 48 -18.03 1.19 4.11
CA PHE A 48 -17.86 0.68 5.48
C PHE A 48 -16.67 -0.29 5.54
N GLY A 49 -16.30 -0.75 6.71
CA GLY A 49 -15.27 -1.77 6.88
C GLY A 49 -13.86 -1.19 6.90
N PHE A 50 -13.66 -0.01 7.49
CA PHE A 50 -12.35 0.61 7.60
C PHE A 50 -12.18 1.41 8.89
N GLY A 51 -10.93 1.61 9.26
CA GLY A 51 -10.56 2.45 10.40
C GLY A 51 -10.21 3.87 9.97
N ILE A 52 -10.57 4.84 10.80
CA ILE A 52 -10.16 6.24 10.64
C ILE A 52 -9.10 6.53 11.70
N SER A 53 -7.85 6.63 11.25
CA SER A 53 -6.70 6.91 12.12
C SER A 53 -6.47 8.41 12.25
N HIS A 54 -6.03 8.83 13.43
CA HIS A 54 -5.64 10.21 13.68
C HIS A 54 -4.12 10.34 13.56
N ARG A 55 -3.69 11.35 12.82
CA ARG A 55 -2.31 11.81 12.74
C ARG A 55 -2.23 13.24 13.24
N LEU A 56 -1.34 13.48 14.18
CA LEU A 56 -1.03 14.80 14.70
C LEU A 56 0.29 15.30 14.10
N ASN A 57 0.27 16.52 13.59
CA ASN A 57 1.47 17.31 13.34
C ASN A 57 1.40 18.56 14.22
N ILE A 58 2.25 18.66 15.20
CA ILE A 58 2.33 19.84 16.07
C ILE A 58 3.68 20.54 15.89
N LYS A 59 3.65 21.85 15.75
CA LYS A 59 4.83 22.70 15.72
C LYS A 59 4.91 23.53 17.00
N LEU A 60 6.00 23.38 17.71
CA LEU A 60 6.30 24.11 18.94
C LEU A 60 7.49 25.06 18.73
N ILE A 61 7.44 26.22 19.37
CA ILE A 61 8.57 27.12 19.44
C ILE A 61 9.46 26.74 20.62
N ASP A 62 10.71 26.41 20.36
CA ASP A 62 11.68 25.94 21.35
C ASP A 62 13.02 26.72 21.26
N VAL A 63 12.97 28.00 21.61
CA VAL A 63 14.10 28.93 21.51
C VAL A 63 15.31 28.45 22.35
N ASN A 64 15.03 27.88 23.49
CA ASN A 64 16.09 27.43 24.44
C ASN A 64 16.58 26.02 24.16
N ARG A 65 15.95 25.29 23.18
CA ARG A 65 16.28 23.89 22.85
C ARG A 65 16.20 22.93 24.06
N GLU A 66 15.24 23.17 24.94
CA GLU A 66 15.05 22.41 26.17
C GLU A 66 14.04 21.28 26.05
N LEU A 67 13.23 21.28 24.96
CA LEU A 67 12.22 20.25 24.73
C LEU A 67 12.85 19.02 24.09
N ASN A 68 12.72 17.89 24.78
CA ASN A 68 13.11 16.58 24.28
C ASN A 68 11.92 15.64 24.41
N PHE A 69 11.67 14.86 23.36
CA PHE A 69 10.58 13.90 23.29
C PHE A 69 11.12 12.54 22.86
N THR A 70 10.51 11.50 23.36
CA THR A 70 10.81 10.11 23.02
C THR A 70 9.61 9.44 22.36
N THR A 71 9.80 8.31 21.71
CA THR A 71 8.71 7.53 21.10
C THR A 71 7.79 6.84 22.11
N SER A 72 8.14 6.87 23.41
CA SER A 72 7.24 6.43 24.50
C SER A 72 6.29 7.52 24.96
N ASP A 73 6.57 8.78 24.60
CA ASP A 73 5.77 9.93 25.00
C ASP A 73 4.50 10.06 24.13
N TYR A 74 3.51 10.75 24.68
CA TYR A 74 2.30 11.07 23.93
C TYR A 74 1.77 12.46 24.25
N PHE A 75 0.96 12.97 23.34
CA PHE A 75 0.21 14.20 23.52
C PHE A 75 -1.28 13.91 23.72
N SER A 76 -1.90 14.62 24.65
CA SER A 76 -3.35 14.80 24.73
C SER A 76 -3.65 16.21 24.21
N VAL A 77 -4.23 16.29 23.01
CA VAL A 77 -4.50 17.55 22.33
C VAL A 77 -5.96 17.93 22.46
N SER A 78 -6.23 19.21 22.67
CA SER A 78 -7.58 19.74 22.74
C SER A 78 -7.65 21.06 21.95
N ILE A 79 -8.66 21.20 21.12
CA ILE A 79 -8.98 22.41 20.37
C ILE A 79 -10.43 22.77 20.66
N GLY A 80 -10.75 24.04 20.81
CA GLY A 80 -12.13 24.45 21.07
C GLY A 80 -12.34 25.95 20.89
N LEU A 81 -13.59 26.36 20.95
CA LEU A 81 -14.00 27.76 20.87
C LEU A 81 -14.28 28.32 22.26
N GLU A 82 -15.30 27.83 22.91
CA GLU A 82 -15.63 28.18 24.31
C GLU A 82 -15.10 27.10 25.25
N GLU A 83 -15.36 25.86 24.94
CA GLU A 83 -14.88 24.67 25.63
C GLU A 83 -13.88 23.89 24.80
N TYR A 84 -12.99 23.16 25.45
CA TYR A 84 -12.04 22.30 24.77
C TYR A 84 -12.70 20.99 24.34
N THR A 85 -12.56 20.65 23.07
CA THR A 85 -12.80 19.30 22.56
C THR A 85 -11.50 18.54 22.57
N GLN A 86 -11.44 17.43 23.25
CA GLN A 86 -10.28 16.59 23.35
C GLN A 86 -10.24 15.59 22.18
N PHE A 87 -9.06 15.42 21.61
CA PHE A 87 -8.73 14.37 20.66
C PHE A 87 -8.09 13.17 21.37
N PRO A 88 -8.02 11.99 20.74
CA PRO A 88 -7.35 10.85 21.34
C PRO A 88 -5.89 11.13 21.67
N ASN A 89 -5.33 10.34 22.56
CA ASN A 89 -3.90 10.43 22.86
C ASN A 89 -3.07 10.07 21.63
N MET A 90 -2.13 10.94 21.29
CA MET A 90 -1.27 10.83 20.12
C MET A 90 0.16 10.46 20.53
N TYR A 91 0.59 9.28 20.14
CA TYR A 91 1.91 8.72 20.47
C TYR A 91 2.95 9.19 19.48
N ILE A 92 4.05 9.71 19.98
CA ILE A 92 5.10 10.34 19.19
C ILE A 92 5.84 9.29 18.36
N THR A 93 5.97 9.54 17.06
CA THR A 93 6.73 8.69 16.15
C THR A 93 7.96 9.38 15.60
N GLU A 94 7.88 10.69 15.42
CA GLU A 94 8.96 11.47 14.80
C GLU A 94 9.05 12.86 15.43
N THR A 95 10.27 13.34 15.59
CA THR A 95 10.56 14.73 15.99
C THR A 95 11.61 15.31 15.05
N ASN A 96 11.38 16.51 14.55
CA ASN A 96 12.30 17.21 13.67
C ASN A 96 12.47 18.65 14.13
N ARG A 97 13.71 19.07 14.36
CA ARG A 97 14.06 20.42 14.80
C ARG A 97 14.61 21.22 13.63
N ASP A 98 13.99 22.36 13.35
CA ASP A 98 14.52 23.32 12.40
C ASP A 98 15.55 24.22 13.10
N GLU A 99 16.80 24.09 12.70
CA GLU A 99 17.93 24.83 13.28
C GLU A 99 17.86 26.34 12.99
N ASN A 100 17.14 26.76 11.96
CA ASN A 100 17.05 28.16 11.53
C ASN A 100 15.91 28.92 12.22
N THR A 101 14.81 28.23 12.54
CA THR A 101 13.59 28.87 13.04
C THR A 101 13.30 28.59 14.50
N ASN A 102 14.10 27.77 15.18
CA ASN A 102 13.86 27.27 16.53
C ASN A 102 12.50 26.53 16.68
N GLU A 103 12.00 26.00 15.57
CA GLU A 103 10.77 25.21 15.54
C GLU A 103 11.08 23.75 15.79
N LEU A 104 10.23 23.13 16.57
CA LEU A 104 10.23 21.69 16.80
C LEU A 104 8.93 21.12 16.24
N SER A 105 9.03 20.36 15.16
CA SER A 105 7.91 19.65 14.54
C SER A 105 7.84 18.24 15.09
N ILE A 106 6.66 17.80 15.49
CA ILE A 106 6.43 16.49 16.05
C ILE A 106 5.28 15.84 15.29
N THR A 107 5.51 14.60 14.86
CA THR A 107 4.48 13.74 14.28
C THR A 107 4.11 12.67 15.28
N ALA A 108 2.82 12.47 15.47
CA ALA A 108 2.29 11.46 16.37
C ALA A 108 1.01 10.82 15.79
N TYR A 109 0.71 9.61 16.23
CA TYR A 109 -0.48 8.85 15.80
C TYR A 109 -1.26 8.35 17.01
N ASP A 110 -2.54 8.08 16.81
CA ASP A 110 -3.37 7.43 17.81
C ASP A 110 -3.01 5.95 18.01
N LEU A 111 -3.70 5.28 18.93
CA LEU A 111 -3.41 3.87 19.27
C LEU A 111 -3.68 2.89 18.11
N LEU A 112 -4.45 3.27 17.08
CA LEU A 112 -4.68 2.41 15.94
C LEU A 112 -3.39 2.09 15.17
N ASP A 113 -2.41 3.00 15.17
CA ASP A 113 -1.10 2.69 14.56
C ASP A 113 -0.36 1.54 15.27
N LYS A 114 -0.53 1.41 16.59
CA LYS A 114 0.06 0.30 17.34
C LYS A 114 -0.54 -1.04 16.94
N THR A 115 -1.83 -1.09 16.61
CA THR A 115 -2.52 -2.33 16.23
C THR A 115 -1.94 -2.98 14.98
N LYS A 116 -1.30 -2.20 14.10
CA LYS A 116 -0.62 -2.71 12.89
C LYS A 116 0.63 -3.55 13.19
N LYS A 117 1.17 -3.45 14.40
CA LYS A 117 2.43 -4.10 14.83
C LYS A 117 2.21 -5.34 15.69
N HIS A 118 0.98 -5.60 16.09
CA HIS A 118 0.59 -6.72 16.94
C HIS A 118 -0.37 -7.66 16.20
N THR A 119 -0.38 -8.92 16.59
CA THR A 119 -1.15 -9.96 15.89
C THR A 119 -2.22 -10.60 16.78
N PHE A 120 -3.18 -11.27 16.15
CA PHE A 120 -4.25 -11.99 16.84
C PHE A 120 -3.72 -13.03 17.85
N SER A 121 -2.59 -13.67 17.57
CA SER A 121 -1.97 -14.64 18.47
C SER A 121 -1.56 -14.07 19.83
N GLU A 122 -1.43 -12.76 19.95
CA GLU A 122 -1.11 -12.07 21.21
C GLU A 122 -2.35 -11.84 22.09
N LEU A 123 -3.56 -12.05 21.53
CA LEU A 123 -4.80 -11.91 22.28
C LEU A 123 -5.14 -13.18 23.05
N THR A 124 -5.79 -13.01 24.19
CA THR A 124 -6.35 -14.13 24.96
C THR A 124 -7.88 -14.16 24.75
N LEU A 125 -8.34 -15.10 23.92
CA LEU A 125 -9.76 -15.33 23.66
C LEU A 125 -10.12 -16.78 23.95
N THR A 126 -11.27 -16.99 24.61
CA THR A 126 -11.80 -18.33 24.92
C THR A 126 -12.99 -18.61 24.01
N LYS A 127 -12.93 -19.74 23.31
CA LYS A 127 -14.06 -20.20 22.47
C LYS A 127 -15.20 -20.76 23.32
N PRO A 128 -16.47 -20.56 22.94
CA PRO A 128 -16.90 -19.72 21.83
C PRO A 128 -16.73 -18.23 22.12
N TYR A 129 -16.52 -17.44 21.07
CA TYR A 129 -16.44 -15.98 21.16
C TYR A 129 -17.27 -15.31 20.05
N THR A 130 -17.57 -14.06 20.25
CA THR A 130 -18.30 -13.20 19.31
C THR A 130 -17.38 -12.16 18.69
N ILE A 131 -17.84 -11.44 17.65
CA ILE A 131 -17.12 -10.28 17.10
C ILE A 131 -16.90 -9.23 18.20
N ALA A 132 -17.90 -9.00 19.06
CA ALA A 132 -17.77 -8.08 20.20
C ALA A 132 -16.65 -8.50 21.16
N ASP A 133 -16.51 -9.79 21.43
CA ASP A 133 -15.44 -10.31 22.30
C ASP A 133 -14.05 -10.05 21.69
N VAL A 134 -13.92 -10.23 20.38
CA VAL A 134 -12.67 -9.94 19.65
C VAL A 134 -12.32 -8.45 19.75
N VAL A 135 -13.27 -7.55 19.47
CA VAL A 135 -13.05 -6.10 19.58
C VAL A 135 -12.69 -5.70 21.02
N ASN A 136 -13.37 -6.27 22.01
CA ASN A 136 -13.08 -6.00 23.42
C ASN A 136 -11.69 -6.54 23.82
N ALA A 137 -11.27 -7.68 23.29
CA ALA A 137 -9.94 -8.24 23.55
C ALA A 137 -8.84 -7.33 22.98
N VAL A 138 -9.04 -6.79 21.76
CA VAL A 138 -8.10 -5.79 21.17
C VAL A 138 -8.07 -4.53 22.04
N ALA A 139 -9.22 -4.01 22.46
CA ALA A 139 -9.27 -2.85 23.32
C ALA A 139 -8.56 -3.09 24.67
N ALA A 140 -8.79 -4.24 25.30
CA ALA A 140 -8.14 -4.65 26.53
C ALA A 140 -6.62 -4.79 26.35
N PHE A 141 -6.15 -5.36 25.25
CA PHE A 141 -4.74 -5.45 24.90
C PHE A 141 -4.07 -4.06 24.81
N LEU A 142 -4.80 -3.10 24.23
CA LEU A 142 -4.33 -1.70 24.15
C LEU A 142 -4.47 -0.94 25.48
N GLY A 143 -5.08 -1.52 26.52
CA GLY A 143 -5.34 -0.86 27.80
C GLY A 143 -6.45 0.19 27.74
N ILE A 144 -7.40 0.06 26.83
CA ILE A 144 -8.52 0.98 26.62
C ILE A 144 -9.86 0.25 26.67
N SER A 145 -10.98 1.01 26.59
CA SER A 145 -12.32 0.47 26.43
C SER A 145 -12.77 0.50 24.97
N ALA A 146 -13.73 -0.35 24.61
CA ALA A 146 -14.44 -0.28 23.35
C ALA A 146 -15.87 0.25 23.55
N ASN A 147 -16.37 1.01 22.58
CA ASN A 147 -17.76 1.40 22.43
C ASN A 147 -18.32 0.73 21.17
N ILE A 148 -19.05 -0.35 21.37
CA ILE A 148 -19.60 -1.19 20.32
C ILE A 148 -21.11 -0.89 20.24
N PRO A 149 -21.65 -0.57 19.06
CA PRO A 149 -23.08 -0.32 18.92
C PRO A 149 -23.89 -1.60 19.18
N SER A 150 -25.11 -1.44 19.72
CA SER A 150 -26.02 -2.57 19.99
C SER A 150 -26.61 -3.11 18.68
N LEU A 151 -25.80 -3.77 17.88
CA LEU A 151 -26.18 -4.43 16.63
C LEU A 151 -26.02 -5.95 16.81
N ASP A 152 -27.03 -6.71 16.42
CA ASP A 152 -27.06 -8.17 16.60
C ASP A 152 -25.87 -8.88 15.93
N VAL A 153 -25.36 -8.30 14.85
CA VAL A 153 -24.19 -8.83 14.11
C VAL A 153 -22.92 -8.91 14.96
N PHE A 154 -22.75 -8.06 15.97
CA PHE A 154 -21.63 -8.16 16.90
C PHE A 154 -21.72 -9.36 17.84
N ASN A 155 -22.92 -9.90 18.05
CA ASN A 155 -23.20 -10.99 18.97
C ASN A 155 -23.23 -12.36 18.28
N ILE A 156 -22.89 -12.42 16.98
CA ILE A 156 -22.77 -13.70 16.27
C ILE A 156 -21.66 -14.50 16.92
N SER A 157 -22.00 -15.73 17.35
CA SER A 157 -21.09 -16.62 18.07
C SER A 157 -20.35 -17.56 17.11
N TYR A 158 -19.08 -17.73 17.36
CA TYR A 158 -18.17 -18.62 16.66
C TYR A 158 -17.77 -19.76 17.61
N ALA A 159 -18.44 -20.92 17.49
CA ALA A 159 -18.24 -22.05 18.38
C ALA A 159 -16.80 -22.57 18.33
N ASP A 160 -16.27 -22.74 17.13
CA ASP A 160 -14.90 -23.23 16.88
C ASP A 160 -13.89 -22.10 16.63
N GLY A 161 -14.35 -20.86 16.73
CA GLY A 161 -13.63 -19.64 16.37
C GLY A 161 -13.94 -19.22 14.93
N ALA A 162 -13.63 -17.95 14.62
CA ALA A 162 -13.62 -17.45 13.25
C ALA A 162 -12.43 -18.03 12.48
N ASN A 163 -12.42 -17.90 11.16
CA ASN A 163 -11.32 -18.39 10.31
C ASN A 163 -10.08 -17.49 10.42
N LEU A 164 -9.43 -17.52 11.58
CA LEU A 164 -8.27 -16.72 11.94
C LEU A 164 -7.02 -17.60 12.03
N GLU A 165 -5.99 -17.27 11.29
CA GLU A 165 -4.71 -17.99 11.25
C GLU A 165 -3.76 -17.62 12.40
N GLY A 166 -4.09 -16.58 13.16
CA GLY A 166 -3.26 -16.10 14.27
C GLY A 166 -2.21 -15.06 13.88
N THR A 167 -2.07 -14.77 12.60
CA THR A 167 -1.04 -13.91 12.04
C THR A 167 -1.57 -12.57 11.58
N GLU A 168 -2.89 -12.42 11.55
CA GLU A 168 -3.57 -11.17 11.22
C GLU A 168 -3.15 -10.09 12.18
N SER A 169 -2.85 -8.90 11.64
CA SER A 169 -2.61 -7.76 12.52
C SER A 169 -3.90 -7.40 13.28
N LEU A 170 -3.75 -6.82 14.47
CA LEU A 170 -4.93 -6.38 15.21
C LEU A 170 -5.71 -5.29 14.44
N TYR A 171 -5.05 -4.54 13.54
CA TYR A 171 -5.71 -3.59 12.66
C TYR A 171 -6.57 -4.30 11.62
N ASP A 172 -6.02 -5.32 10.95
CA ASP A 172 -6.77 -6.12 9.96
C ASP A 172 -7.95 -6.85 10.62
N LEU A 173 -7.75 -7.30 11.85
CA LEU A 173 -8.82 -7.92 12.64
C LEU A 173 -9.96 -6.94 12.96
N LEU A 174 -9.65 -5.70 13.34
CA LEU A 174 -10.64 -4.64 13.53
C LEU A 174 -11.31 -4.26 12.20
N THR A 175 -10.56 -4.25 11.11
CA THR A 175 -11.09 -4.02 9.75
C THR A 175 -12.07 -5.12 9.36
N ALA A 176 -11.69 -6.38 9.54
CA ALA A 176 -12.57 -7.51 9.28
C ALA A 176 -13.84 -7.47 10.15
N ALA A 177 -13.72 -7.10 11.43
CA ALA A 177 -14.87 -6.91 12.31
C ALA A 177 -15.78 -5.77 11.82
N ALA A 178 -15.20 -4.66 11.36
CA ALA A 178 -15.95 -3.53 10.82
C ALA A 178 -16.66 -3.86 9.50
N GLU A 179 -16.01 -4.63 8.62
CA GLU A 179 -16.63 -5.14 7.39
C GLU A 179 -17.81 -6.07 7.72
N ALA A 180 -17.59 -7.05 8.59
CA ALA A 180 -18.63 -8.01 8.96
C ALA A 180 -19.85 -7.35 9.66
N THR A 181 -19.66 -6.18 10.28
CA THR A 181 -20.69 -5.47 11.01
C THR A 181 -21.22 -4.20 10.31
N GLN A 182 -20.71 -3.90 9.11
CA GLN A 182 -21.01 -2.71 8.29
C GLN A 182 -20.80 -1.41 9.08
N THR A 183 -19.65 -1.31 9.75
CA THR A 183 -19.27 -0.15 10.56
C THR A 183 -17.94 0.44 10.10
N ILE A 184 -17.61 1.60 10.60
CA ILE A 184 -16.26 2.16 10.64
C ILE A 184 -15.76 2.10 12.09
N PHE A 185 -14.45 2.22 12.30
CA PHE A 185 -13.90 2.32 13.65
C PHE A 185 -12.87 3.43 13.78
N TYR A 186 -12.75 4.01 14.95
CA TYR A 186 -11.82 5.10 15.25
C TYR A 186 -11.58 5.22 16.76
N MET A 187 -10.55 5.99 17.14
CA MET A 187 -10.32 6.41 18.52
C MET A 187 -11.01 7.73 18.80
N ASN A 188 -11.82 7.81 19.86
CA ASN A 188 -12.42 9.09 20.26
C ASN A 188 -11.55 9.86 21.28
N GLY A 189 -11.97 11.09 21.61
CA GLY A 189 -11.26 11.95 22.55
C GLY A 189 -11.14 11.43 23.98
N SER A 190 -11.92 10.42 24.35
CA SER A 190 -11.82 9.71 25.63
C SER A 190 -10.89 8.49 25.57
N ASN A 191 -10.12 8.31 24.50
CA ASN A 191 -9.30 7.14 24.21
C ASN A 191 -10.09 5.82 24.23
N THR A 192 -11.29 5.85 23.70
CA THR A 192 -12.15 4.68 23.54
C THR A 192 -12.15 4.28 22.07
N LEU A 193 -11.99 2.99 21.80
CA LEU A 193 -12.17 2.42 20.46
C LEU A 193 -13.67 2.39 20.14
N VAL A 194 -14.09 3.17 19.17
CA VAL A 194 -15.51 3.31 18.77
C VAL A 194 -15.75 2.60 17.47
N PHE A 195 -16.77 1.73 17.45
CA PHE A 195 -17.37 1.20 16.24
C PHE A 195 -18.65 1.98 15.95
N LYS A 196 -18.83 2.44 14.72
CA LYS A 196 -19.96 3.29 14.33
C LYS A 196 -20.49 2.89 12.96
N ARG A 197 -21.79 2.61 12.87
CA ARG A 197 -22.45 2.50 11.57
C ARG A 197 -22.84 3.90 11.09
N LEU A 198 -22.61 4.20 9.82
CA LEU A 198 -22.99 5.47 9.23
C LEU A 198 -24.52 5.61 9.23
N ASP A 199 -25.03 6.74 9.68
CA ASP A 199 -26.47 6.98 9.76
C ASP A 199 -27.03 7.36 8.38
N ILE A 200 -27.82 6.46 7.79
CA ILE A 200 -28.42 6.65 6.47
C ILE A 200 -29.67 7.55 6.56
N SER A 201 -30.44 7.43 7.61
CA SER A 201 -31.81 7.97 7.73
C SER A 201 -31.96 9.23 8.58
N GLY A 202 -31.00 9.46 9.51
CA GLY A 202 -31.03 10.58 10.43
C GLY A 202 -30.69 11.93 9.80
N ASP A 203 -30.94 12.98 10.55
CA ASP A 203 -30.53 14.34 10.17
C ASP A 203 -29.01 14.50 10.18
N ALA A 204 -28.50 15.46 9.39
CA ALA A 204 -27.10 15.82 9.43
C ALA A 204 -26.71 16.40 10.80
N ALA A 205 -25.60 15.97 11.36
CA ALA A 205 -25.05 16.50 12.61
C ALA A 205 -24.68 17.99 12.49
N LEU A 206 -24.30 18.41 11.27
CA LEU A 206 -24.03 19.80 10.96
C LEU A 206 -24.42 20.11 9.52
N THR A 207 -24.98 21.32 9.31
CA THR A 207 -25.13 21.91 7.98
C THR A 207 -24.09 22.99 7.81
N ILE A 208 -23.20 22.80 6.82
CA ILE A 208 -22.18 23.76 6.41
C ILE A 208 -22.81 24.63 5.31
N THR A 209 -23.02 25.89 5.60
CA THR A 209 -23.65 26.84 4.68
C THR A 209 -22.60 27.53 3.82
N LYS A 210 -23.06 28.21 2.76
CA LYS A 210 -22.18 28.99 1.88
C LYS A 210 -21.44 30.16 2.58
N GLU A 211 -21.82 30.48 3.80
CA GLU A 211 -21.14 31.49 4.63
C GLU A 211 -20.01 30.88 5.48
N ASP A 212 -19.97 29.56 5.61
CA ASP A 212 -19.04 28.84 6.47
C ASP A 212 -17.81 28.30 5.73
N TYR A 213 -17.89 28.12 4.41
CA TYR A 213 -16.79 27.59 3.63
C TYR A 213 -16.08 28.63 2.76
N ILE A 214 -14.81 28.38 2.49
CA ILE A 214 -13.97 29.14 1.56
C ILE A 214 -14.11 28.55 0.16
N THR A 215 -13.95 27.23 0.07
CA THR A 215 -14.12 26.46 -1.17
C THR A 215 -15.07 25.29 -0.93
N LEU A 216 -15.85 24.96 -1.92
CA LEU A 216 -16.65 23.76 -1.99
C LEU A 216 -16.69 23.26 -3.42
N ASP A 217 -16.09 22.10 -3.64
CA ASP A 217 -16.25 21.30 -4.85
C ASP A 217 -17.13 20.12 -4.52
N SER A 218 -18.17 19.89 -5.30
CA SER A 218 -19.06 18.76 -5.15
C SER A 218 -19.11 17.94 -6.43
N GLY A 219 -18.82 16.67 -6.29
CA GLY A 219 -18.84 15.70 -7.38
C GLY A 219 -20.14 14.90 -7.40
N ASP A 220 -20.13 13.85 -8.20
CA ASP A 220 -21.23 12.91 -8.31
C ASP A 220 -21.45 12.15 -7.00
N ASN A 221 -22.68 11.68 -6.80
CA ASN A 221 -22.95 10.79 -5.70
C ASN A 221 -22.55 9.34 -6.04
N ARG A 222 -22.13 8.63 -5.02
CA ARG A 222 -21.93 7.18 -5.07
C ARG A 222 -22.99 6.51 -4.21
N ARG A 223 -23.65 5.53 -4.79
CA ARG A 223 -24.69 4.76 -4.10
C ARG A 223 -24.27 3.32 -3.96
N LEU A 224 -24.41 2.78 -2.78
CA LEU A 224 -24.18 1.35 -2.55
C LEU A 224 -25.35 0.54 -3.13
N GLN A 225 -25.08 -0.24 -4.17
CA GLN A 225 -26.04 -1.13 -4.81
C GLN A 225 -25.91 -2.56 -4.30
N THR A 226 -24.69 -3.06 -4.21
CA THR A 226 -24.42 -4.47 -3.96
C THR A 226 -23.43 -4.62 -2.81
N VAL A 227 -23.69 -5.57 -1.94
CA VAL A 227 -22.69 -6.12 -1.01
C VAL A 227 -22.34 -7.52 -1.51
N CYS A 228 -21.05 -7.78 -1.69
CA CYS A 228 -20.56 -9.04 -2.21
C CYS A 228 -19.50 -9.60 -1.27
N HIS A 229 -19.72 -10.81 -0.75
CA HIS A 229 -18.66 -11.59 -0.14
C HIS A 229 -17.95 -12.37 -1.23
N ALA A 230 -16.66 -12.18 -1.35
CA ALA A 230 -15.82 -12.86 -2.33
C ALA A 230 -14.73 -13.66 -1.62
N THR A 231 -14.57 -14.92 -2.01
CA THR A 231 -13.53 -15.80 -1.50
C THR A 231 -12.44 -16.01 -2.55
N GLU A 232 -11.27 -16.44 -2.10
CA GLU A 232 -10.14 -16.77 -2.97
C GLU A 232 -10.44 -17.86 -4.01
N LEU A 233 -11.33 -18.77 -3.69
CA LEU A 233 -11.71 -19.86 -4.58
C LEU A 233 -12.67 -19.42 -5.69
N GLY A 234 -13.07 -18.13 -5.69
CA GLY A 234 -13.97 -17.57 -6.69
C GLY A 234 -15.45 -17.79 -6.36
N ASP A 235 -15.78 -18.32 -5.19
CA ASP A 235 -17.15 -18.42 -4.72
C ASP A 235 -17.60 -17.04 -4.22
N ASN A 236 -18.62 -16.48 -4.88
CA ASN A 236 -19.15 -15.18 -4.55
C ASN A 236 -20.59 -15.29 -4.10
N VAL A 237 -20.92 -14.66 -2.98
CA VAL A 237 -22.28 -14.45 -2.50
C VAL A 237 -22.58 -12.98 -2.52
N SER A 238 -23.64 -12.56 -3.21
CA SER A 238 -23.97 -11.15 -3.34
C SER A 238 -25.46 -10.88 -3.14
N ALA A 239 -25.74 -9.75 -2.51
CA ALA A 239 -27.07 -9.18 -2.43
C ALA A 239 -27.08 -7.81 -3.10
N SER A 240 -28.12 -7.51 -3.88
CA SER A 240 -28.20 -6.27 -4.66
C SER A 240 -29.54 -5.59 -4.52
N THR A 241 -29.54 -4.25 -4.48
CA THR A 241 -30.75 -3.44 -4.64
C THR A 241 -31.12 -3.30 -6.13
N THR A 242 -32.33 -2.84 -6.39
CA THR A 242 -32.79 -2.60 -7.77
C THR A 242 -32.26 -1.30 -8.39
N GLN A 243 -31.59 -0.47 -7.61
CA GLN A 243 -31.08 0.83 -8.06
C GLN A 243 -29.61 0.69 -8.47
N ILE A 244 -29.25 1.30 -9.58
CA ILE A 244 -27.87 1.27 -10.10
C ILE A 244 -26.94 1.98 -9.13
N GLY A 245 -25.78 1.39 -8.88
CA GLY A 245 -24.75 1.91 -7.99
C GLY A 245 -23.48 1.07 -7.99
N THR A 246 -22.71 1.17 -6.91
CA THR A 246 -21.40 0.55 -6.73
C THR A 246 -21.52 -0.73 -5.90
N THR A 247 -20.65 -1.68 -6.14
CA THR A 247 -20.50 -2.91 -5.34
C THR A 247 -19.45 -2.68 -4.25
N GLN A 248 -19.82 -2.96 -3.00
CA GLN A 248 -18.88 -3.08 -1.90
C GLN A 248 -18.47 -4.54 -1.76
N TYR A 249 -17.20 -4.84 -2.01
CA TYR A 249 -16.65 -6.17 -1.80
C TYR A 249 -16.16 -6.32 -0.35
N VAL A 250 -16.51 -7.45 0.26
CA VAL A 250 -15.97 -7.94 1.52
C VAL A 250 -15.21 -9.22 1.16
N ARG A 251 -13.87 -9.14 1.17
CA ARG A 251 -13.01 -10.20 0.67
C ARG A 251 -12.32 -10.91 1.81
N ASP A 252 -12.28 -12.26 1.69
CA ASP A 252 -11.54 -13.14 2.62
C ASP A 252 -11.76 -12.75 4.10
N ASN A 253 -12.99 -12.36 4.44
CA ASN A 253 -13.29 -11.91 5.79
C ASN A 253 -13.44 -13.11 6.74
N PRO A 254 -12.58 -13.24 7.77
CA PRO A 254 -12.56 -14.40 8.65
C PRO A 254 -13.84 -14.62 9.44
N PHE A 255 -14.68 -13.61 9.58
CA PHE A 255 -15.99 -13.73 10.26
C PHE A 255 -17.11 -14.17 9.31
N TRP A 256 -16.89 -14.14 8.00
CA TRP A 256 -17.86 -14.58 7.00
C TRP A 256 -17.48 -15.87 6.32
N GLU A 257 -16.19 -16.18 6.24
CA GLU A 257 -15.69 -17.41 5.66
C GLU A 257 -16.16 -18.65 6.42
N LEU A 258 -16.34 -19.75 5.69
CA LEU A 258 -16.74 -21.07 6.20
C LEU A 258 -18.06 -21.09 6.95
N ARG A 259 -18.94 -20.11 6.73
CA ARG A 259 -20.26 -20.07 7.34
C ARG A 259 -21.33 -20.59 6.41
N ASP A 260 -22.17 -21.49 6.92
CA ASP A 260 -23.32 -22.06 6.19
C ASP A 260 -24.43 -21.02 5.94
N ASP A 261 -24.47 -19.91 6.70
CA ASP A 261 -25.49 -18.87 6.64
C ASP A 261 -25.01 -17.59 5.91
N ILE A 262 -23.97 -17.69 5.10
CA ILE A 262 -23.35 -16.54 4.43
C ILE A 262 -24.34 -15.73 3.57
N ASP A 263 -25.25 -16.38 2.84
CA ASP A 263 -26.30 -15.71 2.07
C ASP A 263 -27.13 -14.78 2.96
N THR A 264 -27.53 -15.27 4.14
CA THR A 264 -28.30 -14.50 5.10
C THR A 264 -27.48 -13.31 5.67
N LEU A 265 -26.19 -13.50 5.91
CA LEU A 265 -25.32 -12.42 6.40
C LEU A 265 -25.17 -11.30 5.35
N VAL A 266 -24.95 -11.66 4.10
CA VAL A 266 -24.83 -10.69 2.99
C VAL A 266 -26.16 -9.97 2.75
N ASP A 267 -27.30 -10.65 2.78
CA ASP A 267 -28.63 -10.05 2.71
C ASP A 267 -28.88 -9.07 3.86
N ASN A 268 -28.54 -9.43 5.09
CA ASN A 268 -28.67 -8.58 6.26
C ASN A 268 -27.73 -7.38 6.19
N ALA A 269 -26.51 -7.55 5.69
CA ALA A 269 -25.56 -6.46 5.48
C ALA A 269 -26.13 -5.46 4.47
N LEU A 270 -26.64 -5.93 3.34
CA LEU A 270 -27.29 -5.06 2.37
C LEU A 270 -28.52 -4.37 2.94
N ALA A 271 -29.36 -5.08 3.69
CA ALA A 271 -30.54 -4.49 4.33
C ALA A 271 -30.16 -3.38 5.32
N ALA A 272 -29.02 -3.51 6.00
CA ALA A 272 -28.54 -2.54 6.97
C ALA A 272 -27.97 -1.27 6.34
N VAL A 273 -27.34 -1.36 5.17
CA VAL A 273 -26.64 -0.24 4.53
C VAL A 273 -27.02 0.00 3.07
N GLY A 274 -27.89 -0.83 2.51
CA GLY A 274 -28.34 -0.71 1.12
C GLY A 274 -29.01 0.63 0.85
N ASN A 275 -28.78 1.19 -0.35
CA ASN A 275 -29.16 2.54 -0.75
C ASN A 275 -28.41 3.67 -0.01
N MET A 276 -27.38 3.39 0.77
CA MET A 276 -26.48 4.44 1.25
C MET A 276 -25.98 5.24 0.06
N THR A 277 -26.10 6.54 0.15
CA THR A 277 -25.62 7.45 -0.88
C THR A 277 -24.70 8.46 -0.23
N ILE A 278 -23.48 8.56 -0.73
CA ILE A 278 -22.48 9.53 -0.30
C ILE A 278 -22.15 10.41 -1.49
N ASN A 279 -22.20 11.72 -1.32
CA ASN A 279 -21.76 12.64 -2.37
C ASN A 279 -20.27 12.89 -2.22
N GLN A 280 -19.57 12.85 -3.35
CA GLN A 280 -18.19 13.26 -3.41
C GLN A 280 -18.10 14.76 -3.17
N PHE A 281 -17.12 15.18 -2.39
CA PHE A 281 -16.91 16.60 -2.10
C PHE A 281 -15.48 16.86 -1.62
N SER A 282 -15.03 18.10 -1.80
CA SER A 282 -13.90 18.69 -1.10
C SER A 282 -14.31 20.08 -0.63
N CYS A 283 -14.22 20.33 0.67
CA CYS A 283 -14.66 21.56 1.29
C CYS A 283 -13.61 22.11 2.25
N GLU A 284 -13.15 23.32 2.02
CA GLU A 284 -12.34 24.08 2.98
C GLU A 284 -13.23 25.09 3.70
N TRP A 285 -13.32 24.96 5.01
CA TRP A 285 -14.26 25.70 5.84
C TRP A 285 -13.69 26.04 7.21
N ARG A 286 -14.48 26.75 8.02
CA ARG A 286 -14.06 27.23 9.35
C ARG A 286 -13.73 26.14 10.37
N GLY A 287 -14.19 24.93 10.14
CA GLY A 287 -13.99 23.79 11.03
C GLY A 287 -14.87 23.75 12.27
N ASN A 288 -15.11 22.51 12.73
CA ASN A 288 -15.79 22.23 13.98
C ASN A 288 -15.17 21.02 14.68
N PRO A 289 -14.41 21.22 15.77
CA PRO A 289 -13.73 20.12 16.45
C PRO A 289 -14.68 19.15 17.19
N LEU A 290 -15.97 19.51 17.31
CA LEU A 290 -17.00 18.66 17.96
C LEU A 290 -17.49 17.52 17.06
N LEU A 291 -17.18 17.54 15.77
CA LEU A 291 -17.59 16.49 14.85
C LEU A 291 -16.70 15.27 15.00
N ASP A 292 -17.32 14.12 15.14
CA ASP A 292 -16.65 12.83 15.16
C ASP A 292 -16.52 12.23 13.75
N PRO A 293 -15.54 11.33 13.53
CA PRO A 293 -15.49 10.53 12.33
C PRO A 293 -16.83 9.85 12.01
N GLY A 294 -17.21 9.85 10.74
CA GLY A 294 -18.48 9.27 10.28
C GLY A 294 -19.73 10.09 10.64
N ASP A 295 -19.59 11.32 11.14
CA ASP A 295 -20.75 12.20 11.29
C ASP A 295 -21.28 12.61 9.93
N LYS A 296 -22.62 12.56 9.82
CA LYS A 296 -23.34 12.98 8.62
C LYS A 296 -23.32 14.50 8.54
N ILE A 297 -22.91 15.03 7.42
CA ILE A 297 -22.85 16.48 7.15
C ILE A 297 -23.72 16.84 5.94
N ALA A 298 -24.30 18.01 5.99
CA ALA A 298 -25.00 18.61 4.87
C ALA A 298 -24.25 19.87 4.42
N LEU A 299 -23.95 19.96 3.12
CA LEU A 299 -23.28 21.11 2.53
C LEU A 299 -24.27 21.85 1.63
N THR A 300 -24.40 23.16 1.81
CA THR A 300 -25.26 23.99 0.95
C THR A 300 -24.42 24.62 -0.15
N THR A 301 -24.64 24.22 -1.40
CA THR A 301 -23.95 24.79 -2.57
C THR A 301 -24.35 26.23 -2.82
N LYS A 302 -23.61 26.93 -3.69
CA LYS A 302 -23.94 28.32 -4.10
C LYS A 302 -25.32 28.42 -4.72
N ASP A 303 -25.79 27.37 -5.39
CA ASP A 303 -27.11 27.28 -6.02
C ASP A 303 -28.22 26.81 -5.04
N ASN A 304 -27.93 26.79 -3.74
CA ASN A 304 -28.82 26.32 -2.66
C ASN A 304 -29.25 24.85 -2.79
N GLN A 305 -28.47 24.02 -3.46
CA GLN A 305 -28.64 22.58 -3.41
C GLN A 305 -28.02 22.05 -2.11
N THR A 306 -28.57 20.96 -1.59
CA THR A 306 -28.03 20.28 -0.42
C THR A 306 -27.29 19.02 -0.87
N VAL A 307 -26.03 18.93 -0.52
CA VAL A 307 -25.16 17.77 -0.72
C VAL A 307 -25.00 17.08 0.63
N ILE A 308 -25.31 15.79 0.69
CA ILE A 308 -25.17 14.98 1.92
C ILE A 308 -23.93 14.11 1.80
N SER A 309 -23.09 14.17 2.80
CA SER A 309 -21.90 13.33 2.89
C SER A 309 -21.58 12.99 4.36
N TYR A 310 -20.44 12.35 4.58
CA TYR A 310 -19.97 11.96 5.91
C TYR A 310 -18.53 12.44 6.10
N LEU A 311 -18.17 12.68 7.37
CA LEU A 311 -16.82 13.10 7.73
C LEU A 311 -15.91 11.88 7.83
N LEU A 312 -15.33 11.47 6.71
CA LEU A 312 -14.48 10.28 6.59
C LEU A 312 -13.00 10.62 6.44
N ASN A 313 -12.70 11.70 5.72
CA ASN A 313 -11.37 12.26 5.58
C ASN A 313 -11.41 13.74 5.88
N ASP A 314 -10.61 14.18 6.83
CA ASP A 314 -10.47 15.61 7.10
C ASP A 314 -9.16 15.98 7.79
N THR A 315 -8.81 17.24 7.64
CA THR A 315 -7.66 17.87 8.28
C THR A 315 -8.11 19.11 9.01
N LEU A 316 -8.01 19.07 10.32
CA LEU A 316 -8.28 20.21 11.20
C LEU A 316 -6.97 20.93 11.50
N THR A 317 -6.89 22.21 11.18
CA THR A 317 -5.67 23.02 11.36
C THR A 317 -5.94 24.19 12.29
N PHE A 318 -5.08 24.32 13.30
CA PHE A 318 -4.98 25.48 14.16
C PHE A 318 -3.61 26.14 13.95
N ASP A 319 -3.62 27.40 13.54
CA ASP A 319 -2.43 28.26 13.34
C ASP A 319 -2.64 29.69 13.91
N GLY A 320 -3.45 29.78 14.96
CA GLY A 320 -3.99 31.02 15.51
C GLY A 320 -5.45 31.25 15.09
N SER A 321 -5.87 30.61 14.02
CA SER A 321 -7.25 30.45 13.57
C SER A 321 -7.59 28.96 13.48
N LEU A 322 -8.85 28.63 13.24
CA LEU A 322 -9.28 27.26 12.97
C LEU A 322 -9.76 27.18 11.53
N SER A 323 -9.22 26.23 10.79
CA SER A 323 -9.71 25.80 9.49
C SER A 323 -9.83 24.27 9.44
N GLN A 324 -10.70 23.78 8.60
CA GLN A 324 -10.89 22.36 8.36
C GLN A 324 -11.07 22.13 6.87
N LYS A 325 -10.27 21.21 6.32
CA LYS A 325 -10.49 20.65 5.00
C LYS A 325 -11.16 19.30 5.20
N SER A 326 -12.33 19.13 4.64
CA SER A 326 -13.08 17.88 4.69
C SER A 326 -13.32 17.39 3.27
N GLU A 327 -13.09 16.13 3.01
CA GLU A 327 -13.22 15.57 1.66
C GLU A 327 -13.64 14.11 1.70
N TRP A 328 -14.27 13.69 0.63
CA TRP A 328 -14.48 12.30 0.28
C TRP A 328 -14.58 12.22 -1.24
N ASN A 329 -13.60 11.57 -1.85
CA ASN A 329 -13.51 11.37 -3.28
C ASN A 329 -13.42 9.86 -3.50
N TYR A 330 -14.54 9.26 -3.88
CA TYR A 330 -14.56 7.85 -4.18
C TYR A 330 -13.72 7.60 -5.43
N GLU A 331 -12.59 6.97 -5.24
CA GLU A 331 -11.80 6.43 -6.33
C GLU A 331 -12.39 5.06 -6.65
N ASP A 332 -13.06 4.96 -7.81
CA ASP A 332 -13.31 3.65 -8.39
C ASP A 332 -11.91 3.03 -8.56
N SER A 333 -11.55 2.08 -7.72
CA SER A 333 -10.44 1.21 -8.08
C SER A 333 -10.85 0.63 -9.43
N GLU A 334 -10.03 0.77 -10.46
CA GLU A 334 -10.29 0.13 -11.78
C GLU A 334 -10.52 -1.38 -11.64
N GLU A 335 -10.42 -1.88 -10.43
CA GLU A 335 -10.58 -3.24 -9.95
C GLU A 335 -12.00 -3.61 -9.54
N ASP A 336 -12.86 -2.62 -9.22
CA ASP A 336 -14.24 -2.89 -8.79
C ASP A 336 -15.15 -3.31 -9.96
N GLU A 337 -14.76 -3.05 -11.20
CA GLU A 337 -15.47 -3.50 -12.39
C GLU A 337 -14.99 -4.86 -12.91
N SER A 338 -13.85 -5.37 -12.42
CA SER A 338 -13.34 -6.66 -12.86
C SER A 338 -14.05 -7.78 -12.11
N ASN A 339 -14.59 -8.72 -12.90
CA ASN A 339 -15.09 -10.00 -12.42
C ASN A 339 -14.07 -10.58 -11.43
N PRO A 340 -14.46 -11.10 -10.24
CA PRO A 340 -13.51 -11.72 -9.28
C PRO A 340 -12.71 -12.89 -9.86
N SER A 341 -13.04 -13.32 -11.06
CA SER A 341 -12.20 -14.20 -11.88
C SER A 341 -11.08 -13.48 -12.62
N ASP A 342 -10.90 -12.16 -12.43
CA ASP A 342 -9.85 -11.43 -13.11
C ASP A 342 -8.48 -11.76 -12.50
N LEU A 343 -7.60 -12.16 -13.40
CA LEU A 343 -6.24 -12.61 -13.13
C LEU A 343 -5.39 -11.60 -12.35
N GLY A 344 -5.70 -10.31 -12.53
CA GLY A 344 -5.00 -9.19 -11.87
C GLY A 344 -5.24 -9.16 -10.37
N GLU A 345 -6.43 -9.52 -9.94
CA GLU A 345 -6.82 -9.51 -8.54
C GLU A 345 -6.31 -10.73 -7.79
N VAL A 346 -6.38 -11.90 -8.42
CA VAL A 346 -5.74 -13.12 -7.90
C VAL A 346 -4.23 -12.90 -7.73
N LEU A 347 -3.59 -12.15 -8.63
CA LEU A 347 -2.18 -11.77 -8.51
C LEU A 347 -1.94 -10.81 -7.33
N LYS A 348 -2.79 -9.80 -7.13
CA LYS A 348 -2.66 -8.88 -5.98
C LYS A 348 -2.87 -9.58 -4.64
N GLN A 349 -3.86 -10.47 -4.56
CA GLN A 349 -4.08 -11.30 -3.37
C GLN A 349 -2.89 -12.24 -3.14
N THR A 350 -2.31 -12.79 -4.20
CA THR A 350 -1.08 -13.60 -4.11
C THR A 350 0.12 -12.77 -3.65
N TYR A 351 0.26 -11.54 -4.15
CA TYR A 351 1.30 -10.61 -3.67
C TYR A 351 1.06 -10.18 -2.22
N ALA A 352 -0.17 -9.89 -1.83
CA ALA A 352 -0.52 -9.59 -0.45
C ALA A 352 -0.21 -10.77 0.49
N ARG A 353 -0.37 -12.01 0.02
CA ARG A 353 -0.01 -13.23 0.77
C ARG A 353 1.49 -13.45 0.86
N VAL A 354 2.22 -13.23 -0.23
CA VAL A 354 3.69 -13.29 -0.22
C VAL A 354 4.23 -12.20 0.72
N ASP A 355 3.64 -11.01 0.72
CA ASP A 355 3.97 -9.95 1.67
C ASP A 355 3.57 -10.31 3.11
N LYS A 356 2.43 -10.97 3.30
CA LYS A 356 1.99 -11.47 4.61
C LYS A 356 2.94 -12.57 5.10
N ALA A 357 3.32 -13.52 4.23
CA ALA A 357 4.29 -14.55 4.53
C ALA A 357 5.70 -13.97 4.79
N ASN A 358 6.13 -12.99 4.02
CA ASN A 358 7.40 -12.28 4.23
C ASN A 358 7.38 -11.45 5.53
N LYS A 359 6.25 -10.84 5.88
CA LYS A 359 6.06 -10.17 7.18
C LYS A 359 6.08 -11.18 8.33
N GLN A 360 5.51 -12.37 8.18
CA GLN A 360 5.61 -13.45 9.16
C GLN A 360 7.05 -13.89 9.36
N VAL A 361 7.82 -14.06 8.30
CA VAL A 361 9.25 -14.37 8.37
C VAL A 361 10.01 -13.23 9.07
N ASN A 362 9.68 -11.99 8.76
CA ASN A 362 10.29 -10.81 9.40
C ASN A 362 9.88 -10.66 10.88
N ILE A 363 8.64 -10.99 11.25
CA ILE A 363 8.17 -11.02 12.64
C ILE A 363 8.87 -12.15 13.42
N LEU A 364 8.98 -13.34 12.83
CA LEU A 364 9.74 -14.44 13.43
C LEU A 364 11.23 -14.08 13.57
N VAL A 365 11.82 -13.43 12.60
CA VAL A 365 13.21 -12.93 12.67
C VAL A 365 13.36 -11.85 13.74
N SER A 366 12.42 -10.90 13.84
CA SER A 366 12.46 -9.87 14.88
C SER A 366 12.19 -10.41 16.30
N GLN A 367 11.31 -11.41 16.44
CA GLN A 367 11.10 -12.12 17.71
C GLN A 367 12.33 -12.94 18.12
N VAL A 368 12.99 -13.57 17.14
CA VAL A 368 14.28 -14.26 17.35
C VAL A 368 15.37 -13.27 17.72
N GLU A 369 15.39 -12.08 17.14
CA GLU A 369 16.34 -11.01 17.52
C GLU A 369 16.06 -10.42 18.89
N THR A 370 14.80 -10.26 19.28
CA THR A 370 14.42 -9.81 20.63
C THR A 370 14.76 -10.87 21.68
N ASN A 371 14.67 -12.14 21.33
CA ASN A 371 15.10 -13.25 22.19
C ASN A 371 16.60 -13.59 22.10
N LYS A 372 17.36 -12.91 21.26
CA LYS A 372 18.79 -13.13 21.03
C LYS A 372 19.66 -12.92 22.28
N SER A 373 19.18 -12.13 23.25
CA SER A 373 19.84 -11.99 24.57
C SER A 373 19.74 -13.26 25.43
N ASN A 374 18.79 -14.14 25.14
CA ASN A 374 18.59 -15.42 25.87
C ASN A 374 18.98 -16.66 25.05
N ILE A 375 19.35 -16.51 23.79
CA ILE A 375 19.71 -17.62 22.90
C ILE A 375 21.13 -17.40 22.35
N SER A 376 22.10 -17.25 23.26
CA SER A 376 23.52 -17.22 22.91
C SER A 376 24.10 -18.57 22.43
N SER A 377 23.27 -19.56 22.11
CA SER A 377 23.72 -20.90 21.70
C SER A 377 22.97 -21.51 20.49
N LEU A 378 22.09 -20.78 19.84
CA LEU A 378 21.50 -21.24 18.57
C LEU A 378 22.29 -20.66 17.39
N GLN A 379 23.44 -21.25 17.10
CA GLN A 379 23.96 -21.24 15.74
C GLN A 379 22.97 -21.97 14.85
N LEU A 380 22.17 -21.21 14.12
CA LEU A 380 21.35 -21.75 13.02
C LEU A 380 22.31 -22.13 11.88
N ASN A 381 22.87 -23.31 12.03
CA ASN A 381 23.61 -23.97 10.96
C ASN A 381 22.57 -24.53 9.98
N THR A 382 22.74 -24.31 8.68
CA THR A 382 21.88 -24.86 7.62
C THR A 382 21.72 -26.41 7.75
N GLU A 383 22.71 -27.09 8.32
CA GLU A 383 22.65 -28.51 8.64
C GLU A 383 21.67 -28.85 9.76
N SER A 384 21.46 -27.97 10.76
CA SER A 384 20.45 -28.17 11.82
C SER A 384 19.03 -27.98 11.33
N ILE A 385 18.80 -27.10 10.36
CA ILE A 385 17.49 -26.91 9.72
C ILE A 385 17.16 -28.14 8.87
N SER A 386 18.10 -28.68 8.12
CA SER A 386 17.94 -29.93 7.37
C SER A 386 17.67 -31.12 8.29
N ALA A 387 18.38 -31.23 9.41
CA ALA A 387 18.16 -32.30 10.40
C ALA A 387 16.81 -32.16 11.14
N THR A 388 16.32 -30.94 11.34
CA THR A 388 14.99 -30.68 11.95
C THR A 388 13.88 -30.98 10.95
N VAL A 389 14.06 -30.68 9.67
CA VAL A 389 13.13 -31.05 8.60
C VAL A 389 13.11 -32.55 8.40
N GLU A 390 14.28 -33.25 8.41
CA GLU A 390 14.36 -34.71 8.34
C GLU A 390 13.74 -35.39 9.57
N SER A 391 13.86 -34.82 10.77
CA SER A 391 13.22 -35.35 11.97
C SER A 391 11.71 -35.11 12.02
N LEU A 392 11.20 -34.07 11.39
CA LEU A 392 9.78 -33.80 11.16
C LEU A 392 9.20 -34.74 10.09
N GLU A 393 9.95 -35.09 9.07
CA GLU A 393 9.58 -36.12 8.09
C GLU A 393 9.42 -37.50 8.74
N ALA A 394 10.20 -37.80 9.79
CA ALA A 394 10.13 -39.08 10.50
C ALA A 394 8.96 -39.20 11.48
N THR A 395 8.30 -38.08 11.85
CA THR A 395 7.37 -38.10 12.99
C THR A 395 5.88 -38.00 12.64
N THR A 396 5.45 -37.58 11.43
CA THR A 396 4.02 -37.51 11.12
C THR A 396 3.69 -37.57 9.62
N ASN A 397 3.10 -38.68 9.19
CA ASN A 397 2.56 -38.84 7.82
C ASN A 397 1.45 -37.81 7.47
N SER A 398 0.73 -37.26 8.45
CA SER A 398 -0.29 -36.23 8.23
C SER A 398 0.27 -34.81 8.10
N GLN A 399 1.40 -34.54 8.76
CA GLN A 399 2.11 -33.25 8.58
C GLN A 399 2.93 -33.25 7.29
N VAL A 400 3.43 -34.40 6.86
CA VAL A 400 4.09 -34.55 5.55
C VAL A 400 3.09 -34.31 4.40
N GLU A 401 1.83 -34.76 4.53
CA GLU A 401 0.79 -34.41 3.56
C GLU A 401 0.50 -32.89 3.54
N THR A 402 0.46 -32.24 4.68
CA THR A 402 0.23 -30.80 4.78
C THR A 402 1.45 -30.01 4.26
N ILE A 403 2.68 -30.45 4.59
CA ILE A 403 3.92 -29.83 4.07
C ILE A 403 4.09 -30.15 2.58
N ASN A 404 3.79 -31.36 2.12
CA ASN A 404 3.79 -31.68 0.70
C ASN A 404 2.68 -30.94 -0.05
N ASN A 405 1.52 -30.67 0.57
CA ASN A 405 0.49 -29.81 0.03
C ASN A 405 0.89 -28.33 0.08
N LEU A 406 1.69 -27.90 1.07
CA LEU A 406 2.29 -26.56 1.09
C LEU A 406 3.42 -26.42 0.04
N VAL A 407 4.26 -27.44 -0.10
CA VAL A 407 5.31 -27.50 -1.14
C VAL A 407 4.66 -27.65 -2.51
N LEU A 408 3.62 -28.47 -2.68
CA LEU A 408 2.84 -28.54 -3.91
C LEU A 408 2.03 -27.25 -4.18
N LYS A 409 1.59 -26.55 -3.15
CA LYS A 409 1.02 -25.20 -3.29
C LYS A 409 2.10 -24.16 -3.56
N ALA A 410 3.27 -24.24 -2.95
CA ALA A 410 4.43 -23.39 -3.25
C ALA A 410 4.99 -23.71 -4.63
N ASP A 411 5.10 -24.97 -5.02
CA ASP A 411 5.45 -25.41 -6.38
C ASP A 411 4.32 -25.11 -7.37
N GLY A 412 3.07 -25.13 -6.94
CA GLY A 412 1.91 -24.68 -7.68
C GLY A 412 1.90 -23.15 -7.83
N ILE A 413 2.32 -22.41 -6.82
CA ILE A 413 2.54 -20.95 -6.87
C ILE A 413 3.76 -20.65 -7.71
N THR A 414 4.84 -21.39 -7.59
CA THR A 414 6.03 -21.27 -8.46
C THR A 414 5.69 -21.69 -9.89
N ASN A 415 4.95 -22.77 -10.11
CA ASN A 415 4.44 -23.16 -11.43
C ASN A 415 3.37 -22.19 -11.96
N THR A 416 2.60 -21.54 -11.12
CA THR A 416 1.62 -20.53 -11.52
C THR A 416 2.31 -19.18 -11.77
N LEU A 417 3.38 -18.86 -11.03
CA LEU A 417 4.29 -17.75 -11.29
C LEU A 417 5.19 -18.04 -12.51
N ASP A 418 5.70 -19.25 -12.67
CA ASP A 418 6.45 -19.69 -13.85
C ASP A 418 5.52 -19.81 -15.08
N ASN A 419 4.25 -20.12 -14.89
CA ASN A 419 3.26 -20.14 -15.95
C ASN A 419 2.65 -18.76 -16.26
N ARG A 420 2.82 -17.77 -15.37
CA ARG A 420 2.24 -16.41 -15.52
C ARG A 420 3.23 -15.28 -15.42
N GLY A 421 4.49 -15.53 -15.06
CA GLY A 421 5.43 -14.49 -14.73
C GLY A 421 6.88 -14.84 -14.97
N GLY A 422 7.16 -15.72 -15.92
CA GLY A 422 8.53 -15.93 -16.39
C GLY A 422 9.15 -14.61 -16.81
N ASN A 423 10.46 -14.45 -16.57
CA ASN A 423 11.21 -13.31 -17.07
C ASN A 423 10.97 -13.14 -18.57
N ASN A 424 10.82 -11.90 -19.01
CA ASN A 424 10.75 -11.60 -20.44
C ASN A 424 12.06 -12.05 -21.12
N LEU A 425 11.96 -12.94 -22.08
CA LEU A 425 13.11 -13.44 -22.83
C LEU A 425 13.50 -12.52 -23.98
N ILE A 426 12.61 -11.62 -24.40
CA ILE A 426 12.90 -10.60 -25.43
C ILE A 426 13.81 -9.54 -24.83
N ARG A 427 14.98 -9.35 -25.42
CA ARG A 427 15.95 -8.33 -25.01
C ARG A 427 15.61 -7.00 -25.66
N ASN A 428 15.94 -5.92 -24.95
CA ASN A 428 15.63 -4.54 -25.35
C ASN A 428 14.15 -4.37 -25.72
N SER A 429 13.29 -4.91 -24.86
CA SER A 429 11.83 -4.92 -25.03
C SER A 429 11.18 -3.55 -24.77
N TYR A 430 11.90 -2.63 -24.14
CA TYR A 430 11.53 -1.21 -24.03
C TYR A 430 12.09 -0.32 -25.14
N PHE A 431 12.92 -0.87 -26.04
CA PHE A 431 13.53 -0.12 -27.12
C PHE A 431 14.38 1.08 -26.66
N PHE A 432 15.19 0.88 -25.62
CA PHE A 432 16.06 1.93 -25.04
C PHE A 432 17.53 1.78 -25.40
N GLU A 433 18.00 0.56 -25.65
CA GLU A 433 19.42 0.27 -25.83
C GLU A 433 19.81 0.41 -27.31
N TYR A 434 20.78 1.27 -27.58
CA TYR A 434 21.30 1.53 -28.92
C TYR A 434 22.80 1.32 -28.99
N GLU A 435 23.25 0.69 -30.07
CA GLU A 435 24.65 0.62 -30.46
C GLU A 435 24.78 1.11 -31.90
N ASN A 436 25.65 2.11 -32.13
CA ASN A 436 25.83 2.75 -33.43
C ASN A 436 24.53 3.27 -34.09
N GLY A 437 23.57 3.69 -33.31
CA GLY A 437 22.28 4.24 -33.77
C GLY A 437 21.24 3.18 -34.14
N LEU A 438 21.52 1.91 -33.89
CA LEU A 438 20.59 0.79 -34.09
C LEU A 438 20.21 0.18 -32.74
N LEU A 439 18.97 -0.29 -32.60
CA LEU A 439 18.54 -1.02 -31.40
C LEU A 439 19.36 -2.29 -31.23
N THR A 440 19.97 -2.46 -30.08
CA THR A 440 20.67 -3.71 -29.73
C THR A 440 19.69 -4.88 -29.71
N TYR A 441 20.18 -6.05 -30.08
CA TYR A 441 19.43 -7.33 -30.17
C TYR A 441 18.35 -7.40 -31.24
N TRP A 442 17.97 -6.29 -31.87
CA TRP A 442 17.00 -6.26 -32.96
C TRP A 442 17.68 -6.05 -34.30
N SER A 443 17.19 -6.71 -35.34
CA SER A 443 17.70 -6.58 -36.71
C SER A 443 16.60 -6.18 -37.68
N GLY A 444 16.89 -5.26 -38.60
CA GLY A 444 15.95 -4.73 -39.58
C GLY A 444 15.82 -3.20 -39.49
N PRO A 445 14.98 -2.58 -40.34
CA PRO A 445 14.73 -1.14 -40.32
C PRO A 445 14.04 -0.75 -39.02
N GLN A 446 14.52 0.30 -38.37
CA GLN A 446 14.10 0.66 -37.02
C GLN A 446 13.82 2.16 -36.90
N LYS A 447 12.69 2.49 -36.29
CA LYS A 447 12.36 3.83 -35.85
C LYS A 447 11.63 3.75 -34.51
N VAL A 448 12.20 4.33 -33.48
CA VAL A 448 11.59 4.37 -32.15
C VAL A 448 10.92 5.69 -31.92
N ILE A 449 9.74 5.67 -31.32
CA ILE A 449 9.01 6.82 -30.80
C ILE A 449 9.17 6.79 -29.31
N GLU A 450 9.94 7.74 -28.77
CA GLU A 450 10.19 7.85 -27.33
C GLU A 450 8.98 8.42 -26.61
N LYS A 451 8.74 7.91 -25.38
CA LYS A 451 7.66 8.36 -24.49
C LYS A 451 6.30 8.44 -25.19
N TYR A 452 5.97 7.42 -25.92
CA TYR A 452 4.72 7.34 -26.66
C TYR A 452 3.51 7.67 -25.76
N GLU A 453 2.63 8.56 -26.23
CA GLU A 453 1.44 9.07 -25.51
C GLU A 453 1.71 9.58 -24.08
N SER A 454 2.83 10.23 -23.84
CA SER A 454 3.24 10.71 -22.50
C SER A 454 3.40 9.59 -21.46
N LYS A 455 3.35 8.32 -21.86
CA LYS A 455 3.67 7.18 -21.02
C LYS A 455 5.19 7.00 -20.94
N SER A 456 5.69 6.43 -19.87
CA SER A 456 7.13 6.16 -19.67
C SER A 456 7.62 4.96 -20.48
N ARG A 457 7.11 4.77 -21.68
CA ARG A 457 7.44 3.66 -22.59
C ARG A 457 7.72 4.16 -24.01
N ASN A 458 8.60 3.46 -24.71
CA ASN A 458 8.87 3.68 -26.11
C ASN A 458 8.05 2.72 -26.98
N ALA A 459 7.73 3.14 -28.19
CA ALA A 459 7.09 2.30 -29.20
C ALA A 459 7.98 2.18 -30.42
N LEU A 460 8.07 0.97 -30.96
CA LEU A 460 8.73 0.73 -32.23
C LEU A 460 7.77 1.02 -33.38
N SER A 461 8.12 1.95 -34.26
CA SER A 461 7.37 2.25 -35.48
C SER A 461 7.94 1.43 -36.63
N LEU A 462 7.13 0.58 -37.21
CA LEU A 462 7.49 -0.28 -38.33
C LEU A 462 6.75 0.15 -39.59
N GLN A 463 7.47 0.38 -40.67
CA GLN A 463 6.96 0.77 -41.98
C GLN A 463 7.77 0.04 -43.05
N ASN A 464 7.10 -0.61 -43.98
CA ASN A 464 7.65 -1.29 -45.16
C ASN A 464 8.95 -2.08 -44.82
N GLY A 465 8.86 -3.01 -43.89
CA GLY A 465 10.01 -3.79 -43.45
C GLY A 465 9.70 -4.87 -42.45
N THR A 466 10.76 -5.57 -42.06
CA THR A 466 10.71 -6.62 -41.04
C THR A 466 11.75 -6.31 -39.97
N ILE A 467 11.31 -6.33 -38.72
CA ILE A 467 12.21 -6.32 -37.57
C ILE A 467 12.13 -7.66 -36.84
N LYS A 468 13.27 -8.18 -36.41
CA LYS A 468 13.33 -9.50 -35.80
C LYS A 468 14.37 -9.60 -34.69
N GLN A 469 14.12 -10.54 -33.79
CA GLN A 469 15.06 -10.94 -32.75
C GLN A 469 15.07 -12.46 -32.63
N THR A 470 16.27 -13.03 -32.44
CA THR A 470 16.42 -14.45 -32.12
C THR A 470 16.61 -14.60 -30.62
N VAL A 471 15.80 -15.45 -30.01
CA VAL A 471 15.76 -15.70 -28.57
C VAL A 471 16.18 -17.15 -28.31
N SER A 472 17.07 -17.37 -27.35
CA SER A 472 17.43 -18.70 -26.88
C SER A 472 16.37 -19.25 -25.95
N LEU A 473 16.01 -20.52 -26.11
CA LEU A 473 14.92 -21.17 -25.41
C LEU A 473 15.40 -22.44 -24.71
N THR A 474 14.57 -22.94 -23.83
CA THR A 474 14.59 -24.32 -23.33
C THR A 474 13.33 -25.03 -23.84
N ASN A 475 13.34 -26.36 -23.93
CA ASN A 475 12.23 -27.13 -24.50
C ASN A 475 10.98 -27.09 -23.60
N LYS A 476 10.16 -26.03 -23.74
CA LYS A 476 8.95 -25.77 -22.94
C LYS A 476 7.86 -25.07 -23.77
N LYS A 477 6.72 -24.80 -23.13
CA LYS A 477 5.71 -23.92 -23.70
C LYS A 477 6.03 -22.47 -23.39
N TYR A 478 5.78 -21.60 -24.33
CA TYR A 478 6.01 -20.16 -24.23
C TYR A 478 4.78 -19.39 -24.67
N CYS A 479 4.52 -18.29 -23.96
CA CYS A 479 3.52 -17.30 -24.33
C CYS A 479 4.22 -16.06 -24.87
N CYS A 480 3.86 -15.65 -26.08
CA CYS A 480 4.30 -14.38 -26.66
C CYS A 480 3.15 -13.39 -26.65
N SER A 481 3.39 -12.21 -26.11
CA SER A 481 2.41 -11.14 -26.04
C SER A 481 3.03 -9.78 -26.33
N PHE A 482 2.24 -8.87 -26.86
CA PHE A 482 2.63 -7.47 -27.10
C PHE A 482 1.38 -6.64 -27.35
N LYS A 483 1.55 -5.32 -27.27
CA LYS A 483 0.54 -4.34 -27.67
C LYS A 483 0.92 -3.69 -28.99
N TYR A 484 -0.08 -3.24 -29.73
CA TYR A 484 0.13 -2.64 -31.02
C TYR A 484 -0.94 -1.60 -31.37
N ILE A 485 -0.59 -0.68 -32.28
CA ILE A 485 -1.51 0.29 -32.85
C ILE A 485 -1.32 0.34 -34.36
N LYS A 486 -2.40 0.22 -35.09
CA LYS A 486 -2.45 0.39 -36.52
C LYS A 486 -2.64 1.87 -36.85
N LEU A 487 -1.74 2.44 -37.65
CA LEU A 487 -1.76 3.87 -37.95
C LEU A 487 -2.58 4.24 -39.22
N SER A 488 -3.04 3.25 -39.99
CA SER A 488 -3.84 3.45 -41.19
C SER A 488 -4.68 2.22 -41.48
N GLU A 489 -5.84 2.40 -42.09
CA GLU A 489 -6.73 1.31 -42.52
C GLU A 489 -6.05 0.32 -43.51
N VAL A 490 -5.11 0.80 -44.30
CA VAL A 490 -4.35 -0.01 -45.25
C VAL A 490 -3.07 -0.62 -44.67
N ALA A 491 -2.76 -0.34 -43.43
CA ALA A 491 -1.60 -0.94 -42.78
C ALA A 491 -1.79 -2.46 -42.68
N ASN A 492 -0.86 -3.20 -43.29
CA ASN A 492 -0.82 -4.66 -43.26
C ASN A 492 0.36 -5.10 -42.42
N ALA A 493 0.06 -5.57 -41.21
CA ALA A 493 1.06 -6.01 -40.27
C ALA A 493 0.86 -7.46 -39.85
N LYS A 494 1.96 -8.16 -39.67
CA LYS A 494 1.98 -9.56 -39.26
C LYS A 494 3.00 -9.76 -38.17
N PHE A 495 2.69 -10.68 -37.29
CA PHE A 495 3.62 -11.25 -36.34
C PHE A 495 3.97 -12.69 -36.75
N ILE A 496 5.25 -13.05 -36.73
CA ILE A 496 5.70 -14.39 -37.09
C ILE A 496 6.49 -14.97 -35.92
N ILE A 497 6.09 -16.15 -35.48
CA ILE A 497 6.77 -16.93 -34.45
C ILE A 497 6.80 -18.40 -34.89
N ASN A 498 7.96 -19.03 -34.80
CA ASN A 498 8.14 -20.43 -35.23
C ASN A 498 7.62 -20.71 -36.66
N GLY A 499 7.76 -19.74 -37.56
CA GLY A 499 7.29 -19.84 -38.94
C GLY A 499 5.78 -19.75 -39.14
N LYS A 500 5.01 -19.56 -38.07
CA LYS A 500 3.56 -19.29 -38.15
C LYS A 500 3.33 -17.79 -38.26
N GLU A 501 2.49 -17.40 -39.22
CA GLU A 501 2.11 -16.02 -39.43
C GLU A 501 0.76 -15.73 -38.75
N TYR A 502 0.72 -14.59 -38.06
CA TYR A 502 -0.49 -14.05 -37.42
C TYR A 502 -0.72 -12.64 -37.95
N VAL A 503 -1.88 -12.42 -38.59
CA VAL A 503 -2.28 -11.09 -39.04
C VAL A 503 -2.72 -10.27 -37.84
N LEU A 504 -2.23 -9.03 -37.76
CA LEU A 504 -2.56 -8.10 -36.68
C LEU A 504 -3.68 -7.18 -37.14
N ASP A 505 -4.91 -7.52 -36.79
CA ASP A 505 -6.11 -6.78 -37.11
C ASP A 505 -6.48 -5.81 -35.98
N GLY A 506 -7.10 -4.67 -36.31
CA GLY A 506 -7.55 -3.69 -35.35
C GLY A 506 -8.05 -2.41 -36.00
N SER A 507 -8.77 -1.60 -35.25
CA SER A 507 -9.19 -0.27 -35.70
C SER A 507 -7.99 0.67 -35.71
N VAL A 508 -8.00 1.66 -36.60
CA VAL A 508 -6.96 2.69 -36.67
C VAL A 508 -6.94 3.49 -35.37
N ASP A 509 -5.73 3.83 -34.92
CA ASP A 509 -5.46 4.58 -33.70
C ASP A 509 -6.03 3.97 -32.40
N SER A 510 -6.40 2.69 -32.45
CA SER A 510 -6.84 1.94 -31.27
C SER A 510 -5.78 0.93 -30.82
N GLU A 511 -5.58 0.83 -29.51
CA GLU A 511 -4.70 -0.17 -28.92
C GLU A 511 -5.27 -1.57 -29.10
N GLY A 512 -4.48 -2.45 -29.73
CA GLY A 512 -4.74 -3.88 -29.80
C GLY A 512 -3.76 -4.65 -28.94
N SER A 513 -4.17 -5.79 -28.43
CA SER A 513 -3.32 -6.74 -27.71
C SER A 513 -3.22 -8.04 -28.51
N PHE A 514 -2.04 -8.63 -28.50
CA PHE A 514 -1.81 -9.93 -29.11
C PHE A 514 -1.24 -10.90 -28.08
N GLU A 515 -1.74 -12.12 -28.10
CA GLU A 515 -1.25 -13.21 -27.26
C GLU A 515 -1.30 -14.51 -28.04
N VAL A 516 -0.24 -15.30 -27.95
CA VAL A 516 -0.18 -16.67 -28.51
C VAL A 516 0.69 -17.57 -27.64
N VAL A 517 0.22 -18.80 -27.47
CA VAL A 517 0.97 -19.86 -26.77
C VAL A 517 1.50 -20.86 -27.79
N GLU A 518 2.80 -21.14 -27.72
CA GLU A 518 3.48 -22.10 -28.60
C GLU A 518 4.29 -23.11 -27.78
N ASP A 519 4.17 -24.38 -28.17
CA ASP A 519 5.01 -25.48 -27.65
C ASP A 519 6.30 -25.55 -28.48
N LEU A 520 7.33 -24.86 -28.00
CA LEU A 520 8.57 -24.65 -28.74
C LEU A 520 9.63 -25.68 -28.32
N LYS A 521 9.85 -26.68 -29.17
CA LYS A 521 10.83 -27.76 -28.96
C LYS A 521 12.14 -27.49 -29.67
N THR A 522 12.67 -26.26 -29.52
CA THR A 522 13.90 -25.80 -30.17
C THR A 522 14.75 -25.04 -29.17
N ASP A 523 16.08 -25.00 -29.39
CA ASP A 523 17.02 -24.26 -28.53
C ASP A 523 17.00 -22.75 -28.79
N SER A 524 16.38 -22.32 -29.89
CA SER A 524 16.20 -20.91 -30.22
C SER A 524 15.04 -20.70 -31.18
N ILE A 525 14.49 -19.49 -31.17
CA ILE A 525 13.40 -19.08 -32.04
C ILE A 525 13.64 -17.65 -32.52
N THR A 526 13.19 -17.36 -33.74
CA THR A 526 13.13 -15.99 -34.23
C THR A 526 11.69 -15.50 -34.17
N ILE A 527 11.48 -14.35 -33.51
CA ILE A 527 10.27 -13.57 -33.57
C ILE A 527 10.43 -12.44 -34.57
N GLU A 528 9.41 -12.21 -35.38
CA GLU A 528 9.46 -11.21 -36.45
C GLU A 528 8.17 -10.38 -36.47
N PHE A 529 8.34 -9.09 -36.59
CA PHE A 529 7.25 -8.16 -36.90
C PHE A 529 7.44 -7.66 -38.32
N VAL A 530 6.41 -7.79 -39.15
CA VAL A 530 6.43 -7.46 -40.56
C VAL A 530 5.35 -6.43 -40.86
N CYS A 531 5.70 -5.38 -41.59
CA CYS A 531 4.75 -4.43 -42.13
C CYS A 531 5.08 -4.22 -43.63
N ASP A 532 4.14 -4.56 -44.51
CA ASP A 532 4.32 -4.53 -45.95
C ASP A 532 3.90 -3.19 -46.59
N THR A 533 3.54 -2.20 -45.76
CA THR A 533 3.02 -0.89 -46.22
C THR A 533 3.80 0.26 -45.60
N ASN A 534 3.74 1.44 -46.23
CA ASN A 534 4.34 2.67 -45.74
C ASN A 534 3.51 3.37 -44.64
N ASP A 535 2.32 2.87 -44.36
CA ASP A 535 1.34 3.53 -43.51
C ASP A 535 1.55 3.38 -42.02
N GLY A 536 2.44 2.46 -41.67
CA GLY A 536 2.99 2.36 -40.31
C GLY A 536 2.14 1.58 -39.30
N PHE A 537 2.86 1.07 -38.34
CA PHE A 537 2.35 0.22 -37.28
C PHE A 537 3.23 0.42 -36.04
N LEU A 538 2.64 0.58 -34.88
CA LEU A 538 3.38 0.72 -33.64
C LEU A 538 3.31 -0.57 -32.84
N ILE A 539 4.43 -0.94 -32.24
CA ILE A 539 4.57 -2.12 -31.37
C ILE A 539 5.22 -1.65 -30.07
N TYR A 540 4.70 -2.12 -28.96
CA TYR A 540 5.27 -1.86 -27.63
C TYR A 540 4.98 -2.99 -26.66
N GLU A 541 5.76 -3.04 -25.59
CA GLU A 541 5.69 -4.07 -24.56
C GLU A 541 5.79 -5.52 -25.11
N PRO A 542 6.70 -5.84 -26.06
CA PRO A 542 6.85 -7.21 -26.52
C PRO A 542 7.41 -8.09 -25.41
N MET A 543 6.77 -9.20 -25.18
CA MET A 543 7.11 -10.15 -24.14
C MET A 543 7.06 -11.59 -24.65
N LEU A 544 8.06 -12.37 -24.31
CA LEU A 544 8.08 -13.81 -24.45
C LEU A 544 8.42 -14.41 -23.08
N ASN A 545 7.46 -15.03 -22.45
CA ASN A 545 7.62 -15.68 -21.17
C ASN A 545 7.38 -17.19 -21.26
N GLU A 546 8.03 -17.93 -20.40
CA GLU A 546 7.75 -19.35 -20.22
C GLU A 546 6.36 -19.53 -19.58
N GLY A 547 5.55 -20.45 -20.10
CA GLY A 547 4.21 -20.75 -19.62
C GLY A 547 3.12 -20.70 -20.65
N GLU A 548 1.85 -20.86 -20.20
CA GLU A 548 0.67 -20.98 -21.06
C GLU A 548 -0.21 -19.71 -21.08
N SER A 549 0.25 -18.62 -20.50
CA SER A 549 -0.48 -17.33 -20.50
C SER A 549 0.49 -16.15 -20.47
N ALA A 550 0.06 -15.03 -21.02
CA ALA A 550 0.78 -13.77 -20.94
C ALA A 550 0.93 -13.34 -19.47
N SER A 551 2.12 -12.89 -19.11
CA SER A 551 2.35 -12.21 -17.84
C SER A 551 2.27 -10.69 -18.02
N LEU A 552 2.16 -9.96 -16.91
CA LEU A 552 2.36 -8.51 -16.96
C LEU A 552 3.73 -8.22 -17.58
N PHE A 553 3.77 -7.21 -18.45
CA PHE A 553 4.98 -6.84 -19.13
C PHE A 553 6.11 -6.53 -18.13
N THR A 554 7.22 -7.22 -18.29
CA THR A 554 8.46 -6.99 -17.54
C THR A 554 9.61 -6.91 -18.53
N GLN A 555 10.68 -6.23 -18.13
CA GLN A 555 11.91 -6.24 -18.92
C GLN A 555 12.63 -7.59 -18.83
N ASN A 556 13.48 -7.84 -19.81
CA ASN A 556 14.45 -8.91 -19.70
C ASN A 556 15.42 -8.61 -18.54
N THR A 557 15.68 -9.58 -17.71
CA THR A 557 16.57 -9.43 -16.54
C THR A 557 18.02 -9.09 -16.87
N SER A 558 18.42 -9.26 -18.12
CA SER A 558 19.75 -8.87 -18.62
C SER A 558 19.80 -7.43 -19.17
N GLU A 559 18.67 -6.72 -19.19
CA GLU A 559 18.61 -5.33 -19.66
C GLU A 559 19.05 -4.38 -18.56
N SER A 560 20.04 -3.53 -18.85
CA SER A 560 20.37 -2.41 -17.98
C SER A 560 19.52 -1.21 -18.37
N ILE A 561 18.51 -0.87 -17.55
CA ILE A 561 17.91 0.45 -17.67
C ILE A 561 18.77 1.43 -16.89
N SER A 562 19.01 2.60 -17.48
CA SER A 562 19.49 3.75 -16.74
C SER A 562 18.53 4.06 -15.60
N ASP A 563 19.00 3.98 -14.36
CA ASP A 563 18.25 4.15 -13.12
C ASP A 563 17.49 2.91 -12.64
N THR A 564 18.11 1.75 -12.68
CA THR A 564 17.46 0.49 -12.26
C THR A 564 17.88 0.06 -10.88
N VAL A 565 16.90 -0.37 -10.09
CA VAL A 565 17.10 -1.20 -8.89
C VAL A 565 16.91 -2.66 -9.29
N ASN A 566 18.00 -3.44 -9.31
CA ASN A 566 17.92 -4.88 -9.55
C ASN A 566 17.77 -5.61 -8.20
N ILE A 567 16.68 -6.35 -8.03
CA ILE A 567 16.38 -7.13 -6.82
C ILE A 567 16.52 -8.61 -7.19
N GLY A 568 17.74 -9.12 -7.11
CA GLY A 568 18.03 -10.55 -7.30
C GLY A 568 18.57 -11.14 -5.99
N LYS A 569 19.82 -11.61 -6.00
CA LYS A 569 20.56 -12.00 -4.78
C LYS A 569 21.03 -10.78 -3.95
N GLY A 570 20.33 -9.65 -4.03
CA GLY A 570 20.61 -8.35 -3.42
C GLY A 570 19.95 -7.23 -4.19
N VAL A 571 20.04 -5.99 -3.69
CA VAL A 571 19.61 -4.78 -4.38
C VAL A 571 20.81 -4.14 -5.06
N GLU A 572 20.73 -3.95 -6.36
CA GLU A 572 21.76 -3.25 -7.13
C GLU A 572 21.17 -1.98 -7.74
N VAL A 573 21.80 -0.84 -7.50
CA VAL A 573 21.41 0.47 -8.03
C VAL A 573 22.51 0.96 -8.96
N LEU A 574 22.14 1.22 -10.20
CA LEU A 574 23.03 1.72 -11.25
C LEU A 574 22.43 3.00 -11.84
N ALA A 575 23.17 4.08 -11.84
CA ALA A 575 22.78 5.31 -12.53
C ALA A 575 23.49 5.40 -13.89
N SER A 576 22.76 5.79 -14.92
CA SER A 576 23.20 5.75 -16.33
C SER A 576 24.47 6.55 -16.67
N ASN A 577 24.81 7.53 -15.83
CA ASN A 577 25.92 8.44 -16.09
C ASN A 577 27.07 8.32 -15.08
N ILE A 578 27.02 7.33 -14.20
CA ILE A 578 27.99 7.15 -13.13
C ILE A 578 28.76 5.84 -13.35
N LYS A 579 30.09 5.92 -13.30
CA LYS A 579 30.97 4.76 -13.43
C LYS A 579 30.96 3.82 -12.22
N ASN A 580 30.05 4.03 -11.28
CA ASN A 580 29.93 3.23 -10.08
C ASN A 580 28.49 2.74 -9.91
N LYS A 581 28.32 1.53 -9.43
CA LYS A 581 27.06 0.96 -8.98
C LYS A 581 27.11 0.67 -7.50
N THR A 582 25.96 0.77 -6.86
CA THR A 582 25.78 0.40 -5.45
C THR A 582 25.07 -0.94 -5.37
N ARG A 583 25.57 -1.85 -4.55
CA ARG A 583 24.99 -3.16 -4.31
C ARG A 583 24.82 -3.41 -2.82
N ILE A 584 23.66 -3.90 -2.42
CA ILE A 584 23.33 -4.34 -1.07
C ILE A 584 22.93 -5.81 -1.14
N ASP A 585 23.67 -6.67 -0.49
CA ASP A 585 23.40 -8.12 -0.42
C ASP A 585 23.84 -8.69 0.93
N ALA A 586 23.93 -10.02 1.03
CA ALA A 586 24.34 -10.70 2.27
C ALA A 586 25.74 -10.31 2.77
N ASP A 587 26.60 -9.84 1.88
CA ASP A 587 27.96 -9.39 2.21
C ASP A 587 28.01 -7.90 2.62
N GLY A 588 26.90 -7.17 2.58
CA GLY A 588 26.76 -5.77 2.98
C GLY A 588 26.54 -4.79 1.84
N LEU A 589 26.79 -3.51 2.12
CA LEU A 589 26.66 -2.42 1.14
C LEU A 589 28.01 -2.20 0.44
N ARG A 590 28.00 -2.25 -0.90
CA ARG A 590 29.21 -2.12 -1.72
C ARG A 590 29.03 -1.12 -2.84
N GLY A 591 30.06 -0.31 -3.08
CA GLY A 591 30.23 0.48 -4.29
C GLY A 591 31.19 -0.25 -5.24
N ILE A 592 30.83 -0.40 -6.50
CA ILE A 592 31.61 -1.14 -7.49
C ILE A 592 31.80 -0.25 -8.72
N ASN A 593 33.04 -0.09 -9.17
CA ASN A 593 33.31 0.56 -10.44
C ASN A 593 32.83 -0.33 -11.59
N THR A 594 31.96 0.19 -12.46
CA THR A 594 31.34 -0.59 -13.53
C THR A 594 32.27 -0.92 -14.69
N GLU A 595 33.38 -0.19 -14.86
CA GLU A 595 34.35 -0.39 -15.91
C GLU A 595 35.44 -1.42 -15.51
N THR A 596 35.91 -1.33 -14.25
CA THR A 596 37.02 -2.19 -13.77
C THR A 596 36.54 -3.35 -12.90
N ASN A 597 35.26 -3.34 -12.47
CA ASN A 597 34.66 -4.27 -11.52
C ASN A 597 35.35 -4.31 -10.15
N GLU A 598 36.09 -3.25 -9.81
CA GLU A 598 36.78 -3.11 -8.52
C GLU A 598 35.83 -2.50 -7.48
N LEU A 599 35.98 -2.91 -6.22
CA LEU A 599 35.30 -2.29 -5.08
C LEU A 599 35.86 -0.89 -4.86
N THR A 600 34.98 0.11 -4.87
CA THR A 600 35.30 1.50 -4.53
C THR A 600 35.00 1.81 -3.09
N PHE A 601 34.03 1.11 -2.52
CA PHE A 601 33.55 1.27 -1.15
C PHE A 601 32.84 -0.01 -0.72
N TYR A 602 32.97 -0.43 0.54
CA TYR A 602 32.11 -1.45 1.14
C TYR A 602 31.95 -1.25 2.65
N GLN A 603 30.77 -1.63 3.13
CA GLN A 603 30.41 -1.62 4.54
C GLN A 603 29.96 -3.01 4.97
N THR A 604 30.53 -3.49 6.05
CA THR A 604 30.17 -4.76 6.71
C THR A 604 29.84 -4.49 8.18
N THR A 605 29.53 -5.54 8.93
CA THR A 605 29.37 -5.46 10.40
C THR A 605 30.66 -5.01 11.09
N ASP A 606 31.83 -5.21 10.47
CA ASP A 606 33.13 -4.94 11.08
C ASP A 606 33.65 -3.53 10.74
N GLY A 607 33.06 -2.84 9.77
CA GLY A 607 33.47 -1.49 9.44
C GLY A 607 33.12 -1.04 8.03
N ILE A 608 33.57 0.18 7.72
CA ILE A 608 33.43 0.84 6.42
C ILE A 608 34.82 0.96 5.81
N TYR A 609 34.96 0.53 4.56
CA TYR A 609 36.19 0.54 3.81
C TYR A 609 35.98 1.25 2.48
N GLY A 610 36.85 2.16 2.12
CA GLY A 610 36.80 2.88 0.86
C GLY A 610 38.17 3.37 0.40
N LYS A 611 38.35 3.53 -0.92
CA LYS A 611 39.59 4.11 -1.48
C LYS A 611 39.72 5.58 -1.10
N GLU A 612 38.62 6.28 -1.05
CA GLU A 612 38.53 7.69 -0.73
C GLU A 612 37.16 7.97 -0.11
N LEU A 613 37.14 8.67 1.01
CA LEU A 613 35.91 9.07 1.69
C LEU A 613 35.90 10.60 1.78
N GLU A 614 35.08 11.25 0.99
CA GLU A 614 34.85 12.68 1.05
C GLU A 614 33.61 12.94 1.92
N THR A 615 33.82 13.46 3.10
CA THR A 615 32.78 13.77 4.07
C THR A 615 33.20 14.94 4.95
N GLU A 616 32.23 15.72 5.42
CA GLU A 616 32.50 16.82 6.35
C GLU A 616 32.98 16.32 7.74
N SER A 617 32.55 15.13 8.14
CA SER A 617 32.99 14.51 9.40
C SER A 617 32.78 13.01 9.40
N ILE A 618 33.65 12.30 10.12
CA ILE A 618 33.52 10.89 10.46
C ILE A 618 33.49 10.75 11.97
N ARG A 619 32.51 10.03 12.49
CA ARG A 619 32.39 9.73 13.92
C ARG A 619 32.47 8.22 14.15
N SER A 620 33.40 7.80 15.02
CA SER A 620 33.53 6.40 15.44
C SER A 620 33.71 6.35 16.96
N GLY A 621 32.65 5.95 17.66
CA GLY A 621 32.62 5.99 19.12
C GLY A 621 32.90 7.39 19.63
N ASN A 622 33.98 7.54 20.43
CA ASN A 622 34.43 8.83 20.98
C ASN A 622 35.39 9.60 20.08
N LEU A 623 35.72 9.08 18.89
CA LEU A 623 36.60 9.74 17.92
C LEU A 623 35.76 10.46 16.86
N ILE A 624 36.02 11.74 16.68
CA ILE A 624 35.44 12.55 15.61
C ILE A 624 36.57 13.07 14.75
N ILE A 625 36.51 12.81 13.44
CA ILE A 625 37.38 13.39 12.43
C ILE A 625 36.55 14.36 11.62
N THR A 626 36.91 15.63 11.65
CA THR A 626 36.20 16.69 10.92
C THR A 626 37.15 17.41 9.99
N THR A 627 36.74 17.63 8.73
CA THR A 627 37.51 18.40 7.77
C THR A 627 37.03 19.85 7.79
N ARG A 628 37.93 20.81 8.06
CA ARG A 628 37.67 22.25 7.95
C ARG A 628 38.77 22.92 7.14
N ASN A 629 38.37 23.68 6.13
CA ASN A 629 39.31 24.40 5.25
C ASN A 629 40.42 23.50 4.63
N GLY A 630 40.09 22.27 4.27
CA GLY A 630 41.03 21.31 3.69
C GLY A 630 41.96 20.63 4.70
N HIS A 631 41.78 20.81 6.00
CA HIS A 631 42.56 20.17 7.06
C HIS A 631 41.69 19.23 7.88
N ASN A 632 42.23 18.04 8.21
CA ASN A 632 41.58 17.06 9.06
C ASN A 632 41.89 17.30 10.52
N PHE A 633 40.89 17.44 11.36
CA PHE A 633 40.99 17.58 12.79
C PHE A 633 40.47 16.31 13.47
N MET A 634 41.22 15.73 14.37
CA MET A 634 40.78 14.64 15.22
C MET A 634 40.47 15.18 16.62
N SER A 635 39.28 14.91 17.12
CA SER A 635 38.90 15.21 18.49
C SER A 635 38.32 13.96 19.16
N GLY A 636 38.68 13.70 20.39
CA GLY A 636 38.05 12.69 21.23
C GLY A 636 37.07 13.38 22.20
N LEU A 637 35.99 12.69 22.52
CA LEU A 637 35.05 13.06 23.58
C LEU A 637 35.48 12.46 24.90
#